data_74d6f37b9f340d658484fb7d348968dd
#
_entry.id   74d6f37b9f340d658484fb7d348968dd
#
_cell.length_a   1.000
_cell.length_b   1.000
_cell.length_c   1.000
_cell.angle_alpha   90.00
_cell.angle_beta   90.00
_cell.angle_gamma   90.00
#
_symmetry.space_group_name_H-M   'P 1'
#
loop_
_entity.id
_entity.type
_entity.pdbx_description
1 polymer ?
#
loop_
_entity_poly.entity_id
_entity_poly.type
_entity_poly.pdbx_seq_one_letter_code
_entity_poly.pdbx_strand_id
1 'polypeptide(L)'
;MSEAVTAPVDTPVSDDKTCPAPIVIGMIGGKWKLLILQILIFQGTKRFGELRKSIDGITQTMLTNQLRALEADGLVTRKVYAEVPPRVEYSASMDGLALEPVFTSMHDWWTNRSAAP
;
A
#
# COMPACT_ATOMS: atom_id res chain seq x y z
N MET A 1 20.83 -19.83 -10.06
CA MET A 1 20.29 -19.42 -10.26
C MET A 1 20.03 -18.78 -10.53
N SER A 2 20.02 -19.09 -10.56
CA SER A 2 19.61 -18.41 -10.77
C SER A 2 19.42 -17.65 -10.47
N GLU A 3 19.54 -17.45 -9.99
CA GLU A 3 19.24 -16.81 -9.68
C GLU A 3 19.15 -16.04 -9.05
N ALA A 4 19.35 -16.03 -8.75
CA ALA A 4 19.15 -15.32 -8.11
C ALA A 4 18.82 -14.61 -7.58
N VAL A 5 18.82 -14.48 -7.07
CA VAL A 5 18.36 -13.79 -6.58
C VAL A 5 18.42 -12.97 -6.12
N THR A 6 18.64 -12.65 -5.88
CA THR A 6 18.51 -11.85 -5.60
C THR A 6 18.24 -10.98 -5.60
N ALA A 7 18.45 -10.84 -5.22
CA ALA A 7 18.11 -10.13 -5.26
C ALA A 7 17.76 -9.48 -5.50
N PRO A 8 17.95 -9.46 -5.43
CA PRO A 8 17.33 -8.96 -5.62
C PRO A 8 16.88 -8.59 -6.16
N VAL A 9 17.00 -8.59 -6.13
CA VAL A 9 16.54 -8.43 -6.78
C VAL A 9 16.29 -8.65 -7.47
N ASP A 10 16.42 -8.91 -7.46
CA ASP A 10 16.15 -9.26 -8.11
C ASP A 10 15.60 -9.66 -8.61
N THR A 11 15.38 -9.98 -8.83
CA THR A 11 14.72 -10.49 -9.28
C THR A 11 14.26 -11.10 -9.91
N PRO A 12 14.48 -11.08 -10.05
CA PRO A 12 13.75 -11.61 -10.97
C PRO A 12 13.19 -12.70 -11.07
N VAL A 13 12.47 -12.66 -11.09
CA VAL A 13 11.75 -13.82 -11.13
C VAL A 13 11.03 -14.02 -12.38
N SER A 14 11.34 -14.84 -13.12
CA SER A 14 10.70 -15.04 -14.37
C SER A 14 10.09 -16.39 -14.50
N ASP A 15 10.32 -17.22 -13.53
CA ASP A 15 9.79 -18.56 -13.52
C ASP A 15 8.34 -18.54 -13.13
N ASP A 16 7.48 -19.19 -13.88
CA ASP A 16 6.07 -19.26 -13.58
C ASP A 16 5.79 -19.91 -12.25
N LYS A 17 6.71 -20.73 -11.77
CA LYS A 17 6.55 -21.39 -10.50
C LYS A 17 6.86 -20.50 -9.33
N THR A 18 7.42 -19.34 -9.60
CA THR A 18 7.81 -18.43 -8.54
C THR A 18 6.83 -17.27 -8.47
N CYS A 19 6.11 -17.22 -7.38
CA CYS A 19 5.17 -16.13 -7.15
C CYS A 19 5.91 -14.95 -6.55
N PRO A 20 5.70 -13.74 -7.06
CA PRO A 20 6.36 -12.55 -6.50
C PRO A 20 5.73 -12.07 -5.19
N ALA A 21 4.88 -12.86 -4.57
CA ALA A 21 4.19 -12.45 -3.35
C ALA A 21 5.12 -11.91 -2.27
N PRO A 22 6.29 -12.53 -1.99
CA PRO A 22 7.17 -11.96 -0.98
C PRO A 22 7.64 -10.55 -1.30
N ILE A 23 7.85 -10.25 -2.59
CA ILE A 23 8.25 -8.91 -3.01
C ILE A 23 7.11 -7.93 -2.76
N VAL A 24 5.91 -8.30 -3.16
CA VAL A 24 4.73 -7.45 -2.98
C VAL A 24 4.46 -7.23 -1.49
N ILE A 25 4.55 -8.28 -0.70
CA ILE A 25 4.34 -8.17 0.75
C ILE A 25 5.39 -7.23 1.37
N GLY A 26 6.61 -7.24 0.86
CA GLY A 26 7.63 -6.30 1.32
C GLY A 26 7.26 -4.86 1.05
N MET A 27 6.52 -4.60 -0.03
CA MET A 27 6.12 -3.24 -0.40
C MET A 27 4.87 -2.77 0.34
N ILE A 28 3.92 -3.66 0.58
CA ILE A 28 2.64 -3.25 1.15
C ILE A 28 2.36 -3.86 2.51
N GLY A 29 3.23 -4.75 2.96
CA GLY A 29 3.01 -5.49 4.20
C GLY A 29 3.12 -4.61 5.41
N GLY A 30 2.64 -5.17 6.52
CA GLY A 30 2.56 -4.41 7.75
C GLY A 30 1.19 -3.77 7.88
N LYS A 31 0.76 -3.67 9.11
CA LYS A 31 -0.59 -3.21 9.42
C LYS A 31 -0.88 -1.83 8.84
N TRP A 32 0.06 -0.90 9.02
CA TRP A 32 -0.21 0.49 8.68
C TRP A 32 -0.27 0.74 7.18
N LYS A 33 0.66 0.15 6.42
CA LYS A 33 0.66 0.35 4.96
C LYS A 33 -0.61 -0.21 4.32
N LEU A 34 -1.04 -1.38 4.78
CA LEU A 34 -2.27 -1.98 4.25
C LEU A 34 -3.48 -1.10 4.52
N LEU A 35 -3.57 -0.55 5.73
CA LEU A 35 -4.70 0.32 6.08
C LEU A 35 -4.69 1.61 5.28
N ILE A 36 -3.52 2.22 5.12
CA ILE A 36 -3.40 3.45 4.34
C ILE A 36 -3.79 3.21 2.89
N LEU A 37 -3.26 2.15 2.28
CA LEU A 37 -3.57 1.83 0.88
C LEU A 37 -5.05 1.54 0.71
N GLN A 38 -5.63 0.79 1.63
CA GLN A 38 -7.05 0.47 1.57
C GLN A 38 -7.90 1.74 1.54
N ILE A 39 -7.59 2.69 2.40
CA ILE A 39 -8.33 3.94 2.45
C ILE A 39 -8.17 4.71 1.13
N LEU A 40 -6.94 4.85 0.64
CA LEU A 40 -6.69 5.64 -0.56
C LEU A 40 -7.24 4.97 -1.81
N ILE A 41 -7.23 3.64 -1.87
CA ILE A 41 -7.75 2.91 -3.03
C ILE A 41 -9.28 2.98 -3.06
N PHE A 42 -9.94 2.74 -1.93
CA PHE A 42 -11.39 2.57 -1.92
C PHE A 42 -12.16 3.84 -1.57
N GLN A 43 -11.54 4.78 -0.87
CA GLN A 43 -12.21 6.02 -0.48
C GLN A 43 -11.68 7.24 -1.24
N GLY A 44 -10.53 7.11 -1.89
CA GLY A 44 -9.98 8.20 -2.69
C GLY A 44 -9.00 9.07 -1.94
N THR A 45 -8.74 10.23 -2.50
CA THR A 45 -7.75 11.18 -2.00
C THR A 45 -8.07 11.64 -0.58
N LYS A 46 -7.04 11.71 0.26
CA LYS A 46 -7.19 12.13 1.65
C LYS A 46 -6.08 13.09 2.05
N ARG A 47 -6.41 13.98 2.97
CA ARG A 47 -5.41 14.81 3.62
C ARG A 47 -4.78 14.04 4.77
N PHE A 48 -3.61 14.51 5.19
CA PHE A 48 -2.88 13.85 6.27
C PHE A 48 -3.75 13.68 7.52
N GLY A 49 -4.42 14.75 7.93
CA GLY A 49 -5.26 14.71 9.12
C GLY A 49 -6.43 13.75 9.00
N GLU A 50 -6.98 13.63 7.79
CA GLU A 50 -8.06 12.69 7.55
C GLU A 50 -7.59 11.24 7.68
N LEU A 51 -6.42 10.96 7.14
CA LEU A 51 -5.83 9.62 7.28
C LEU A 51 -5.58 9.31 8.74
N ARG A 52 -5.01 10.26 9.47
CA ARG A 52 -4.70 10.04 10.88
C ARG A 52 -5.94 9.74 11.70
N LYS A 53 -7.03 10.45 11.42
CA LYS A 53 -8.29 10.22 12.12
C LYS A 53 -8.91 8.87 11.77
N SER A 54 -8.68 8.40 10.55
CA SER A 54 -9.28 7.16 10.08
C SER A 54 -8.57 5.92 10.58
N ILE A 55 -7.35 6.05 11.07
CA ILE A 55 -6.56 4.91 11.47
C ILE A 55 -6.28 4.99 12.97
N ASP A 56 -6.97 4.14 13.73
CA ASP A 56 -6.83 4.12 15.17
C ASP A 56 -5.41 3.76 15.58
N GLY A 57 -4.88 4.55 16.50
CA GLY A 57 -3.59 4.23 17.11
C GLY A 57 -2.37 4.67 16.34
N ILE A 58 -2.54 5.20 15.13
CA ILE A 58 -1.38 5.65 14.36
C ILE A 58 -0.95 7.02 14.85
N THR A 59 0.34 7.17 15.10
CA THR A 59 0.88 8.48 15.49
C THR A 59 1.24 9.28 14.25
N GLN A 60 1.43 10.58 14.43
CA GLN A 60 1.86 11.43 13.32
C GLN A 60 3.17 10.95 12.71
N THR A 61 4.13 10.57 13.55
CA THR A 61 5.42 10.08 13.08
C THR A 61 5.29 8.79 12.30
N MET A 62 4.48 7.86 12.81
CA MET A 62 4.26 6.59 12.12
C MET A 62 3.60 6.80 10.77
N LEU A 63 2.58 7.64 10.73
CA LEU A 63 1.88 7.91 9.46
C LEU A 63 2.83 8.57 8.45
N THR A 64 3.61 9.55 8.90
CA THR A 64 4.58 10.21 8.03
C THR A 64 5.55 9.19 7.43
N ASN A 65 6.08 8.31 8.28
CA ASN A 65 7.07 7.33 7.83
C ASN A 65 6.47 6.34 6.86
N GLN A 66 5.26 5.88 7.13
CA GLN A 66 4.60 4.93 6.23
C GLN A 66 4.24 5.56 4.90
N LEU A 67 3.76 6.80 4.91
CA LEU A 67 3.44 7.50 3.67
C LEU A 67 4.70 7.73 2.82
N ARG A 68 5.80 8.08 3.46
CA ARG A 68 7.06 8.26 2.74
C ARG A 68 7.54 6.97 2.09
N ALA A 69 7.40 5.85 2.79
CA ALA A 69 7.78 4.55 2.24
C ALA A 69 6.90 4.19 1.05
N LEU A 70 5.59 4.40 1.17
CA LEU A 70 4.67 4.10 0.07
C LEU A 70 4.92 5.01 -1.13
N GLU A 71 5.25 6.26 -0.87
CA GLU A 71 5.58 7.21 -1.91
C GLU A 71 6.87 6.81 -2.63
N ALA A 72 7.88 6.40 -1.86
CA ALA A 72 9.15 5.96 -2.42
C ALA A 72 8.98 4.72 -3.30
N ASP A 73 8.05 3.84 -2.95
CA ASP A 73 7.76 2.65 -3.74
C ASP A 73 6.82 2.92 -4.91
N GLY A 74 6.39 4.16 -5.08
CA GLY A 74 5.56 4.53 -6.21
C GLY A 74 4.09 4.16 -6.08
N LEU A 75 3.63 3.83 -4.89
CA LEU A 75 2.23 3.42 -4.66
C LEU A 75 1.32 4.56 -4.24
N VAL A 76 1.90 5.63 -3.73
CA VAL A 76 1.16 6.79 -3.24
C VAL A 76 1.79 8.04 -3.83
N THR A 77 0.96 9.01 -4.20
CA THR A 77 1.41 10.32 -4.65
C THR A 77 1.01 11.36 -3.63
N ARG A 78 1.82 12.41 -3.54
CA ARG A 78 1.59 13.51 -2.64
C ARG A 78 1.52 14.79 -3.44
N LYS A 79 0.47 15.57 -3.22
CA LYS A 79 0.29 16.84 -3.89
C LYS A 79 0.20 17.94 -2.87
N VAL A 80 1.06 18.96 -3.03
CA VAL A 80 1.09 20.10 -2.14
C VAL A 80 0.44 21.27 -2.85
N TYR A 81 -0.52 21.89 -2.19
CA TYR A 81 -1.18 23.09 -2.71
C TYR A 81 -0.62 24.31 -2.02
N ALA A 82 -0.25 25.32 -2.82
CA ALA A 82 0.30 26.56 -2.29
C ALA A 82 -0.84 27.42 -1.77
N GLU A 83 -1.25 27.13 -0.57
CA GLU A 83 -2.32 27.83 0.13
C GLU A 83 -1.84 28.25 1.50
N VAL A 84 -2.64 29.04 2.19
CA VAL A 84 -2.37 29.44 3.57
C VAL A 84 -3.58 29.07 4.40
N PRO A 85 -3.46 28.03 5.29
CA PRO A 85 -2.29 27.16 5.47
C PRO A 85 -2.11 26.21 4.29
N PRO A 86 -0.91 25.68 4.11
CA PRO A 86 -0.66 24.73 3.00
C PRO A 86 -1.52 23.50 3.13
N ARG A 87 -1.97 23.00 2.00
CA ARG A 87 -2.76 21.77 1.95
C ARG A 87 -1.95 20.68 1.26
N VAL A 88 -1.89 19.51 1.87
CA VAL A 88 -1.21 18.35 1.29
C VAL A 88 -2.22 17.23 1.16
N GLU A 89 -2.30 16.67 -0.03
CA GLU A 89 -3.22 15.56 -0.30
C GLU A 89 -2.45 14.34 -0.76
N TYR A 90 -2.91 13.18 -0.31
CA TYR A 90 -2.33 11.88 -0.65
C TYR A 90 -3.34 11.09 -1.46
N SER A 91 -2.85 10.43 -2.50
CA SER A 91 -3.69 9.62 -3.38
C SER A 91 -2.95 8.34 -3.72
N ALA A 92 -3.68 7.27 -4.01
CA ALA A 92 -3.07 6.09 -4.59
C ALA A 92 -2.62 6.44 -6.01
N SER A 93 -1.41 6.05 -6.36
CA SER A 93 -0.91 6.20 -7.72
C SER A 93 -1.63 5.20 -8.64
N MET A 94 -1.31 5.25 -9.93
CA MET A 94 -1.85 4.23 -10.84
C MET A 94 -1.44 2.83 -10.41
N ASP A 95 -0.18 2.66 -10.00
CA ASP A 95 0.28 1.38 -9.50
C ASP A 95 -0.41 1.00 -8.20
N GLY A 96 -0.65 1.98 -7.33
CA GLY A 96 -1.40 1.75 -6.10
C GLY A 96 -2.82 1.31 -6.38
N LEU A 97 -3.50 2.00 -7.29
CA LEU A 97 -4.87 1.64 -7.66
C LEU A 97 -4.93 0.26 -8.31
N ALA A 98 -3.89 -0.13 -9.01
CA ALA A 98 -3.83 -1.45 -9.63
C ALA A 98 -3.79 -2.58 -8.61
N LEU A 99 -3.54 -2.26 -7.33
CA LEU A 99 -3.59 -3.25 -6.26
C LEU A 99 -5.02 -3.54 -5.78
N GLU A 100 -6.01 -2.82 -6.30
CA GLU A 100 -7.39 -3.04 -5.85
C GLU A 100 -7.81 -4.50 -5.94
N PRO A 101 -7.54 -5.23 -7.04
CA PRO A 101 -7.92 -6.65 -7.10
C PRO A 101 -7.23 -7.50 -6.04
N VAL A 102 -6.03 -7.11 -5.62
CA VAL A 102 -5.32 -7.84 -4.56
C VAL A 102 -6.09 -7.72 -3.26
N PHE A 103 -6.50 -6.50 -2.91
CA PHE A 103 -7.28 -6.27 -1.69
C PHE A 103 -8.63 -6.98 -1.74
N THR A 104 -9.30 -6.91 -2.90
CA THR A 104 -10.57 -7.57 -3.08
C THR A 104 -10.43 -9.08 -2.94
N SER A 105 -9.36 -9.65 -3.50
CA SER A 105 -9.10 -11.08 -3.38
C SER A 105 -8.86 -11.50 -1.94
N MET A 106 -8.15 -10.69 -1.18
CA MET A 106 -7.93 -10.98 0.23
C MET A 106 -9.25 -10.96 1.01
N HIS A 107 -10.09 -9.98 0.71
CA HIS A 107 -11.40 -9.87 1.33
C HIS A 107 -12.25 -11.09 1.01
N ASP A 108 -12.28 -11.48 -0.26
CA ASP A 108 -13.07 -12.62 -0.69
C ASP A 108 -12.58 -13.92 -0.06
N TRP A 109 -11.26 -14.09 -0.01
CA TRP A 109 -10.69 -15.27 0.62
C TRP A 109 -11.11 -15.37 2.08
N TRP A 110 -10.99 -14.27 2.79
CA TRP A 110 -11.34 -14.23 4.21
C TRP A 110 -12.81 -14.51 4.42
N THR A 111 -13.67 -13.88 3.61
CA THR A 111 -15.12 -14.03 3.73
C THR A 111 -15.55 -15.46 3.43
N ASN A 112 -15.01 -16.03 2.37
CA ASN A 112 -15.37 -17.40 1.97
C ASN A 112 -14.86 -18.43 2.98
N ARG A 113 -13.66 -18.21 3.50
CA ARG A 113 -13.10 -19.07 4.54
C ARG A 113 -13.97 -19.04 5.79
N SER A 114 -14.43 -17.88 6.17
CA SER A 114 -15.26 -17.73 7.36
C SER A 114 -16.61 -18.37 7.19
N ALA A 115 -17.13 -18.44 5.96
CA ALA A 115 -18.42 -19.04 5.68
C ALA A 115 -18.33 -20.56 5.62
N ALA A 116 -17.13 -21.12 5.47
CA ALA A 116 -16.98 -22.56 5.38
C ALA A 116 -17.26 -23.22 6.72
N PRO A 117 -17.88 -24.41 6.70
CA PRO A 117 -18.19 -25.12 7.94
C PRO A 117 -16.93 -25.54 8.68
#